data_f20b0ae8c779cdfaf3c5d88e40e7bdd5
#
_entry.id   f20b0ae8c779cdfaf3c5d88e40e7bdd5
#
_cell.length_a   1.000
_cell.length_b   1.000
_cell.length_c   1.000
_cell.angle_alpha   90.00
_cell.angle_beta   90.00
_cell.angle_gamma   90.00
#
_symmetry.space_group_name_H-M   'P 1'
#
loop_
_entity.id
_entity.type
_entity.pdbx_description
1 polymer ?
#
loop_
_entity_poly.entity_id
_entity_poly.type
_entity_poly.pdbx_seq_one_letter_code
_entity_poly.pdbx_strand_id
1 'polypeptide(L)'
;EPLSASNLLFAFDKPVDIDKAVFSISDIGDAYLKRYVDAGTKQFVSTFFDQEMQLDHSYTISYAGLRSLSGKAMPDEAVEVVLRGEEEPGTDKPEPKPDPDEPESYPAGSVVINEVMAKPGDGRMVEYIELHNTTAATVSLDGWVYKNVTGKKTKALPEMDLPAGGYAVLLDQEDAFSFPVQTLLIPIEKFPALNDKGAVLQLWDAAGGKIEEVAYEAATSGVSWERGTSGWHLSTDPRGGTPGAVNSSPDKEEDPPVDPDRPDVPDNPDDPN
;
A
#
# COMPACT_ATOMS: atom_id res chain seq x y z
N GLU A 1 -14.84 -5.78 2.64
CA GLU A 1 -15.81 -6.03 1.55
C GLU A 1 -15.03 -6.13 0.25
N PRO A 2 -15.37 -7.04 -0.67
CA PRO A 2 -14.74 -7.03 -1.97
C PRO A 2 -14.94 -5.65 -2.58
N LEU A 3 -13.88 -5.08 -3.19
CA LEU A 3 -14.02 -3.95 -4.11
C LEU A 3 -15.28 -4.23 -4.92
N SER A 4 -16.24 -3.30 -4.93
CA SER A 4 -17.51 -3.56 -5.61
C SER A 4 -17.18 -4.10 -6.99
N ALA A 5 -17.90 -5.11 -7.46
CA ALA A 5 -17.64 -5.78 -8.72
C ALA A 5 -17.69 -4.85 -9.95
N SER A 6 -17.80 -3.56 -9.73
CA SER A 6 -17.75 -2.46 -10.71
C SER A 6 -16.43 -1.68 -10.71
N ASN A 7 -15.45 -2.05 -9.89
CA ASN A 7 -14.14 -1.40 -9.85
C ASN A 7 -13.02 -2.44 -10.00
N LEU A 8 -12.09 -2.20 -10.94
CA LEU A 8 -10.90 -3.03 -11.13
C LEU A 8 -9.63 -2.21 -10.97
N LEU A 9 -8.63 -2.85 -10.38
CA LEU A 9 -7.27 -2.32 -10.28
C LEU A 9 -6.36 -3.08 -11.26
N PHE A 10 -5.73 -2.34 -12.16
CA PHE A 10 -4.69 -2.83 -13.05
C PHE A 10 -3.32 -2.44 -12.52
N ALA A 11 -2.44 -3.41 -12.37
CA ALA A 11 -1.05 -3.21 -12.00
C ALA A 11 -0.15 -3.50 -13.21
N PHE A 12 0.77 -2.57 -13.50
CA PHE A 12 1.72 -2.68 -14.60
C PHE A 12 3.15 -2.74 -14.04
N ASP A 13 4.02 -3.49 -14.68
CA ASP A 13 5.44 -3.60 -14.31
C ASP A 13 6.24 -2.31 -14.60
N LYS A 14 5.68 -1.42 -15.40
CA LYS A 14 6.28 -0.13 -15.78
C LYS A 14 5.23 0.96 -15.83
N PRO A 15 5.64 2.23 -15.66
CA PRO A 15 4.75 3.37 -15.80
C PRO A 15 4.07 3.43 -17.17
N VAL A 16 2.75 3.71 -17.16
CA VAL A 16 1.91 3.74 -18.37
C VAL A 16 1.23 5.10 -18.55
N ASP A 17 0.90 5.42 -19.81
CA ASP A 17 0.04 6.51 -20.18
C ASP A 17 -1.33 5.97 -20.57
N ILE A 18 -2.36 6.35 -19.82
CA ILE A 18 -3.74 5.87 -19.97
C ILE A 18 -4.65 6.83 -20.72
N ASP A 19 -4.18 7.96 -21.19
CA ASP A 19 -5.03 9.00 -21.77
C ASP A 19 -5.92 8.47 -22.91
N LYS A 20 -5.35 7.62 -23.77
CA LYS A 20 -6.05 7.00 -24.90
C LYS A 20 -6.39 5.54 -24.70
N ALA A 21 -6.04 4.96 -23.53
CA ALA A 21 -6.35 3.57 -23.25
C ALA A 21 -7.85 3.38 -23.01
N VAL A 22 -8.37 2.27 -23.48
CA VAL A 22 -9.72 1.77 -23.19
C VAL A 22 -9.57 0.53 -22.34
N PHE A 23 -10.29 0.45 -21.25
CA PHE A 23 -10.40 -0.72 -20.39
C PHE A 23 -11.82 -1.24 -20.48
N SER A 24 -11.99 -2.51 -20.79
CA SER A 24 -13.30 -3.10 -21.10
C SER A 24 -13.50 -4.41 -20.36
N ILE A 25 -14.74 -4.70 -20.01
CA ILE A 25 -15.20 -6.00 -19.52
C ILE A 25 -16.29 -6.50 -20.47
N SER A 26 -16.18 -7.76 -20.93
CA SER A 26 -17.24 -8.37 -21.74
C SER A 26 -18.58 -8.29 -21.00
N ASP A 27 -19.67 -8.10 -21.75
CA ASP A 27 -21.05 -7.99 -21.24
C ASP A 27 -21.35 -6.79 -20.33
N ILE A 28 -20.33 -6.03 -19.93
CA ILE A 28 -20.47 -4.81 -19.12
C ILE A 28 -20.15 -3.55 -19.93
N GLY A 29 -19.09 -3.60 -20.74
CA GLY A 29 -18.66 -2.49 -21.57
C GLY A 29 -17.36 -1.84 -21.13
N ASP A 30 -17.16 -0.60 -21.57
CA ASP A 30 -15.95 0.17 -21.31
C ASP A 30 -16.03 0.88 -19.96
N ALA A 31 -14.86 1.05 -19.32
CA ALA A 31 -14.74 1.86 -18.12
C ALA A 31 -15.12 3.32 -18.41
N TYR A 32 -16.08 3.87 -17.69
CA TYR A 32 -16.48 5.28 -17.80
C TYR A 32 -15.47 6.22 -17.10
N LEU A 33 -14.71 5.71 -16.14
CA LEU A 33 -13.68 6.45 -15.43
C LEU A 33 -12.43 5.57 -15.26
N LYS A 34 -11.29 6.16 -15.53
CA LYS A 34 -9.97 5.58 -15.26
C LYS A 34 -9.07 6.63 -14.63
N ARG A 35 -8.28 6.24 -13.65
CA ARG A 35 -7.34 7.14 -12.98
C ARG A 35 -6.15 6.37 -12.43
N TYR A 36 -5.01 7.05 -12.31
CA TYR A 36 -3.90 6.50 -11.55
C TYR A 36 -4.25 6.47 -10.06
N VAL A 37 -3.95 5.36 -9.40
CA VAL A 37 -4.01 5.26 -7.94
C VAL A 37 -2.83 6.04 -7.34
N ASP A 38 -1.65 5.88 -7.96
CA ASP A 38 -0.47 6.70 -7.67
C ASP A 38 -0.02 7.42 -8.95
N ALA A 39 -0.20 8.75 -8.96
CA ALA A 39 0.19 9.59 -10.09
C ALA A 39 1.72 9.72 -10.24
N GLY A 40 2.48 9.43 -9.20
CA GLY A 40 3.94 9.49 -9.22
C GLY A 40 4.55 8.32 -10.00
N THR A 41 4.12 7.10 -9.70
CA THR A 41 4.62 5.88 -10.38
C THR A 41 3.90 5.61 -11.69
N LYS A 42 2.62 5.98 -11.81
CA LYS A 42 1.74 5.68 -12.96
C LYS A 42 1.68 4.19 -13.33
N GLN A 43 1.87 3.32 -12.35
CA GLN A 43 1.88 1.87 -12.53
C GLN A 43 0.55 1.22 -12.16
N PHE A 44 -0.25 1.88 -11.33
CA PHE A 44 -1.53 1.37 -10.87
C PHE A 44 -2.67 2.21 -11.42
N VAL A 45 -3.62 1.56 -12.06
CA VAL A 45 -4.77 2.21 -12.71
C VAL A 45 -6.05 1.63 -12.14
N SER A 46 -6.84 2.46 -11.49
CA SER A 46 -8.20 2.11 -11.06
C SER A 46 -9.18 2.48 -12.16
N THR A 47 -10.06 1.54 -12.50
CA THR A 47 -11.09 1.70 -13.53
C THR A 47 -12.46 1.44 -12.94
N PHE A 48 -13.47 2.18 -13.39
CA PHE A 48 -14.83 2.12 -12.87
C PHE A 48 -15.79 1.84 -14.01
N PHE A 49 -16.76 0.95 -13.77
CA PHE A 49 -17.75 0.49 -14.72
C PHE A 49 -19.16 0.77 -14.21
N ASP A 50 -20.11 0.99 -15.12
CA ASP A 50 -21.48 1.32 -14.78
C ASP A 50 -22.29 0.14 -14.21
N GLN A 51 -21.80 -1.09 -14.38
CA GLN A 51 -22.45 -2.31 -13.92
C GLN A 51 -21.49 -3.15 -13.10
N GLU A 52 -22.05 -3.90 -12.16
CA GLU A 52 -21.29 -4.87 -11.35
C GLU A 52 -21.15 -6.20 -12.09
N MET A 53 -19.97 -6.82 -11.96
CA MET A 53 -19.76 -8.19 -12.40
C MET A 53 -20.52 -9.17 -11.49
N GLN A 54 -21.09 -10.21 -12.09
CA GLN A 54 -21.79 -11.26 -11.35
C GLN A 54 -20.83 -12.37 -10.95
N LEU A 55 -21.12 -13.01 -9.83
CA LEU A 55 -20.39 -14.20 -9.41
C LEU A 55 -20.66 -15.38 -10.35
N ASP A 56 -19.71 -16.30 -10.47
CA ASP A 56 -19.78 -17.52 -11.27
C ASP A 56 -20.05 -17.28 -12.78
N HIS A 57 -19.77 -16.07 -13.24
CA HIS A 57 -19.82 -15.70 -14.66
C HIS A 57 -18.41 -15.44 -15.18
N SER A 58 -18.13 -15.91 -16.41
CA SER A 58 -16.85 -15.67 -17.08
C SER A 58 -16.87 -14.33 -17.80
N TYR A 59 -15.88 -13.51 -17.52
CA TYR A 59 -15.66 -12.22 -18.17
C TYR A 59 -14.32 -12.19 -18.87
N THR A 60 -14.26 -11.52 -20.01
CA THR A 60 -12.99 -11.11 -20.61
C THR A 60 -12.70 -9.69 -20.21
N ILE A 61 -11.66 -9.50 -19.40
CA ILE A 61 -11.14 -8.18 -19.04
C ILE A 61 -10.04 -7.83 -20.02
N SER A 62 -10.10 -6.65 -20.63
CA SER A 62 -9.13 -6.22 -21.64
C SER A 62 -8.76 -4.76 -21.50
N TYR A 63 -7.59 -4.43 -22.03
CA TYR A 63 -7.20 -3.05 -22.30
C TYR A 63 -6.61 -2.92 -23.71
N ALA A 64 -6.83 -1.77 -24.32
CA ALA A 64 -6.31 -1.41 -25.64
C ALA A 64 -5.83 0.04 -25.67
N GLY A 65 -4.93 0.34 -26.60
CA GLY A 65 -4.43 1.71 -26.83
C GLY A 65 -3.51 2.25 -25.72
N LEU A 66 -3.03 1.41 -24.82
CA LEU A 66 -2.11 1.75 -23.75
C LEU A 66 -0.74 2.13 -24.32
N ARG A 67 -0.04 3.06 -23.67
CA ARG A 67 1.29 3.51 -24.07
C ARG A 67 2.24 3.56 -22.88
N SER A 68 3.53 3.42 -23.15
CA SER A 68 4.57 3.81 -22.19
C SER A 68 4.61 5.35 -22.05
N LEU A 69 5.23 5.88 -21.00
CA LEU A 69 5.42 7.34 -20.85
C LEU A 69 6.25 7.96 -21.98
N SER A 70 7.07 7.18 -22.68
CA SER A 70 7.79 7.61 -23.89
C SER A 70 6.90 7.61 -25.16
N GLY A 71 5.63 7.29 -25.05
CA GLY A 71 4.66 7.27 -26.15
C GLY A 71 4.66 6.00 -27.00
N LYS A 72 5.49 4.98 -26.69
CA LYS A 72 5.51 3.71 -27.40
C LYS A 72 4.22 2.94 -27.10
N ALA A 73 3.51 2.47 -28.15
CA ALA A 73 2.34 1.61 -27.97
C ALA A 73 2.72 0.31 -27.26
N MET A 74 1.88 -0.08 -26.30
CA MET A 74 1.93 -1.39 -25.66
C MET A 74 0.97 -2.35 -26.40
N PRO A 75 1.23 -3.66 -26.36
CA PRO A 75 0.27 -4.63 -26.89
C PRO A 75 -1.08 -4.51 -26.21
N ASP A 76 -2.16 -4.69 -26.97
CA ASP A 76 -3.48 -4.88 -26.40
C ASP A 76 -3.53 -6.26 -25.75
N GLU A 77 -4.12 -6.36 -24.56
CA GLU A 77 -4.21 -7.64 -23.84
C GLU A 77 -5.64 -7.88 -23.37
N ALA A 78 -5.98 -9.16 -23.26
CA ALA A 78 -7.26 -9.63 -22.75
C ALA A 78 -7.02 -10.90 -21.91
N VAL A 79 -7.68 -10.96 -20.75
CA VAL A 79 -7.61 -12.09 -19.82
C VAL A 79 -9.02 -12.54 -19.47
N GLU A 80 -9.27 -13.83 -19.56
CA GLU A 80 -10.51 -14.41 -19.09
C GLU A 80 -10.45 -14.62 -17.57
N VAL A 81 -11.46 -14.12 -16.86
CA VAL A 81 -11.58 -14.24 -15.40
C VAL A 81 -12.98 -14.71 -15.05
N VAL A 82 -13.08 -15.53 -14.03
CA VAL A 82 -14.33 -15.93 -13.40
C VAL A 82 -14.29 -15.38 -11.97
N LEU A 83 -15.20 -14.47 -11.66
CA LEU A 83 -15.46 -14.09 -10.27
C LEU A 83 -16.19 -15.23 -9.60
N ARG A 84 -15.46 -16.00 -8.83
CA ARG A 84 -16.07 -17.04 -8.01
C ARG A 84 -16.49 -16.40 -6.68
N GLY A 85 -17.74 -16.72 -6.26
CA GLY A 85 -18.06 -16.62 -4.84
C GLY A 85 -17.08 -17.49 -4.08
N GLU A 86 -16.79 -17.20 -2.84
CA GLU A 86 -15.95 -18.07 -2.01
C GLU A 86 -16.44 -19.50 -2.18
N GLU A 87 -15.64 -20.36 -2.86
CA GLU A 87 -15.91 -21.81 -2.86
C GLU A 87 -15.80 -22.25 -1.41
N GLU A 88 -16.91 -22.72 -0.84
CA GLU A 88 -16.85 -23.46 0.40
C GLU A 88 -15.84 -24.62 0.18
N PRO A 89 -14.75 -24.68 0.96
CA PRO A 89 -13.80 -25.80 0.85
C PRO A 89 -14.58 -27.09 1.05
N GLY A 90 -14.38 -28.02 0.09
CA GLY A 90 -15.10 -29.29 0.01
C GLY A 90 -15.31 -29.97 1.36
N THR A 91 -16.50 -30.47 1.53
CA THR A 91 -17.09 -31.13 2.69
C THR A 91 -16.15 -32.09 3.42
N ASP A 92 -15.40 -31.58 4.39
CA ASP A 92 -14.98 -32.33 5.53
C ASP A 92 -15.22 -31.46 6.78
N LYS A 93 -16.40 -31.71 7.40
CA LYS A 93 -16.88 -31.15 8.66
C LYS A 93 -17.06 -29.61 8.62
N PRO A 94 -18.30 -29.10 8.78
CA PRO A 94 -18.51 -27.65 8.86
C PRO A 94 -17.71 -27.11 10.04
N GLU A 95 -16.69 -26.31 9.74
CA GLU A 95 -16.21 -25.37 10.74
C GLU A 95 -17.38 -24.48 11.15
N PRO A 96 -17.56 -24.23 12.45
CA PRO A 96 -18.63 -23.34 12.89
C PRO A 96 -18.42 -21.99 12.17
N LYS A 97 -19.48 -21.49 11.50
CA LYS A 97 -19.49 -20.11 11.02
C LYS A 97 -18.99 -19.22 12.15
N PRO A 98 -18.03 -18.30 11.88
CA PRO A 98 -17.63 -17.35 12.90
C PRO A 98 -18.91 -16.67 13.42
N ASP A 99 -19.04 -16.63 14.73
CA ASP A 99 -20.12 -15.89 15.39
C ASP A 99 -20.00 -14.43 14.94
N PRO A 100 -21.03 -13.82 14.36
CA PRO A 100 -20.95 -12.41 13.95
C PRO A 100 -20.61 -11.46 15.10
N ASP A 101 -20.69 -11.95 16.34
CA ASP A 101 -20.29 -11.23 17.55
C ASP A 101 -18.87 -11.61 18.02
N GLU A 102 -18.16 -12.54 17.36
CA GLU A 102 -16.78 -12.89 17.70
C GLU A 102 -15.80 -11.96 16.99
N PRO A 103 -14.90 -11.29 17.73
CA PRO A 103 -13.95 -10.35 17.11
C PRO A 103 -13.01 -11.08 16.15
N GLU A 104 -12.80 -10.49 14.97
CA GLU A 104 -11.94 -11.06 13.93
C GLU A 104 -10.50 -11.22 14.43
N SER A 105 -9.91 -12.37 14.15
CA SER A 105 -8.50 -12.64 14.41
C SER A 105 -7.70 -12.73 13.11
N TYR A 106 -6.50 -12.18 13.12
CA TYR A 106 -5.63 -12.14 11.95
C TYR A 106 -4.29 -12.84 12.22
N PRO A 107 -3.68 -13.45 11.20
CA PRO A 107 -2.32 -13.99 11.32
C PRO A 107 -1.32 -12.89 11.68
N ALA A 108 -0.30 -13.25 12.47
CA ALA A 108 0.83 -12.35 12.73
C ALA A 108 1.48 -11.91 11.42
N GLY A 109 1.76 -10.61 11.30
CA GLY A 109 2.33 -10.00 10.09
C GLY A 109 1.33 -9.68 8.99
N SER A 110 0.01 -9.91 9.16
CA SER A 110 -1.02 -9.50 8.19
C SER A 110 -1.05 -7.98 7.99
N VAL A 111 -0.80 -7.23 9.05
CA VAL A 111 -0.52 -5.80 8.99
C VAL A 111 0.78 -5.55 9.74
N VAL A 112 1.69 -4.82 9.11
CA VAL A 112 2.99 -4.50 9.71
C VAL A 112 3.13 -3.00 9.95
N ILE A 113 3.94 -2.63 10.95
CA ILE A 113 4.43 -1.27 11.09
C ILE A 113 5.53 -1.11 10.03
N ASN A 114 5.32 -0.22 9.07
CA ASN A 114 6.13 -0.07 7.87
C ASN A 114 7.11 1.10 7.94
N GLU A 115 6.71 2.19 8.58
CA GLU A 115 7.52 3.40 8.71
C GLU A 115 7.26 4.08 10.06
N VAL A 116 8.27 4.73 10.63
CA VAL A 116 8.18 5.45 11.91
C VAL A 116 8.92 6.79 11.82
N MET A 117 8.19 7.90 11.89
CA MET A 117 8.73 9.25 12.04
C MET A 117 8.65 9.66 13.51
N ALA A 118 9.67 9.35 14.30
CA ALA A 118 9.68 9.66 15.73
C ALA A 118 10.23 11.05 16.05
N LYS A 119 10.97 11.66 15.14
CA LYS A 119 11.58 12.97 15.33
C LYS A 119 11.42 13.81 14.08
N PRO A 120 10.24 14.41 13.87
CA PRO A 120 10.03 15.31 12.75
C PRO A 120 11.02 16.50 12.83
N GLY A 121 11.50 16.96 11.69
CA GLY A 121 12.38 18.12 11.61
C GLY A 121 11.62 19.43 11.77
N ASP A 122 12.11 20.46 11.14
CA ASP A 122 11.67 21.88 11.24
C ASP A 122 10.29 22.16 10.61
N GLY A 123 9.26 21.38 11.00
CA GLY A 123 7.85 21.66 10.71
C GLY A 123 7.37 21.21 9.33
N ARG A 124 8.12 20.35 8.62
CA ARG A 124 7.68 19.73 7.36
C ARG A 124 6.91 18.44 7.56
N MET A 125 7.21 17.74 8.64
CA MET A 125 6.63 16.46 9.01
C MET A 125 6.11 16.53 10.45
N VAL A 126 5.28 15.60 10.82
CA VAL A 126 4.78 15.38 12.18
C VAL A 126 5.17 13.97 12.64
N GLU A 127 5.03 13.66 13.92
CA GLU A 127 5.21 12.28 14.40
C GLU A 127 4.12 11.38 13.80
N TYR A 128 4.53 10.23 13.25
CA TYR A 128 3.60 9.24 12.73
C TYR A 128 4.15 7.83 12.75
N ILE A 129 3.25 6.87 12.61
CA ILE A 129 3.54 5.47 12.33
C ILE A 129 2.74 5.08 11.09
N GLU A 130 3.37 4.45 10.13
CA GLU A 130 2.67 3.89 8.99
C GLU A 130 2.43 2.40 9.17
N LEU A 131 1.22 1.97 8.84
CA LEU A 131 0.82 0.58 8.72
C LEU A 131 0.79 0.17 7.25
N HIS A 132 1.17 -1.08 6.97
CA HIS A 132 1.04 -1.69 5.65
C HIS A 132 0.32 -3.03 5.77
N ASN A 133 -0.76 -3.19 5.00
CA ASN A 133 -1.47 -4.45 4.86
C ASN A 133 -0.69 -5.35 3.89
N THR A 134 -0.07 -6.41 4.39
CA THR A 134 0.74 -7.34 3.58
C THR A 134 -0.09 -8.42 2.89
N THR A 135 -1.40 -8.44 3.13
CA THR A 135 -2.30 -9.47 2.61
C THR A 135 -2.91 -9.09 1.26
N ALA A 136 -3.48 -10.07 0.59
CA ALA A 136 -4.23 -9.87 -0.65
C ALA A 136 -5.71 -9.50 -0.43
N ALA A 137 -6.13 -9.31 0.83
CA ALA A 137 -7.51 -8.93 1.20
C ALA A 137 -7.51 -7.65 2.03
N THR A 138 -8.65 -6.98 2.07
CA THR A 138 -8.87 -5.87 3.01
C THR A 138 -8.84 -6.40 4.44
N VAL A 139 -8.19 -5.67 5.35
CA VAL A 139 -8.15 -5.95 6.78
C VAL A 139 -8.95 -4.88 7.52
N SER A 140 -9.96 -5.29 8.29
CA SER A 140 -10.64 -4.37 9.20
C SER A 140 -9.76 -4.10 10.41
N LEU A 141 -9.56 -2.82 10.73
CA LEU A 141 -8.83 -2.38 11.92
C LEU A 141 -9.76 -2.08 13.10
N ASP A 142 -11.06 -2.40 12.99
CA ASP A 142 -12.01 -2.21 14.06
C ASP A 142 -11.62 -3.05 15.30
N GLY A 143 -11.64 -2.41 16.46
CA GLY A 143 -11.23 -3.03 17.73
C GLY A 143 -9.70 -3.26 17.87
N TRP A 144 -8.89 -2.91 16.88
CA TRP A 144 -7.43 -3.04 16.99
C TRP A 144 -6.83 -2.06 17.99
N VAL A 145 -5.65 -2.42 18.47
CA VAL A 145 -4.94 -1.65 19.49
C VAL A 145 -3.49 -1.45 19.09
N TYR A 146 -3.08 -0.19 19.06
CA TYR A 146 -1.67 0.22 19.01
C TYR A 146 -1.10 0.38 20.42
N LYS A 147 0.10 -0.13 20.65
CA LYS A 147 0.83 0.04 21.91
C LYS A 147 2.23 0.59 21.68
N ASN A 148 2.56 1.70 22.33
CA ASN A 148 3.94 2.09 22.57
C ASN A 148 4.38 1.48 23.91
N VAL A 149 5.07 0.33 23.85
CA VAL A 149 5.46 -0.44 25.04
C VAL A 149 6.45 0.34 25.90
N THR A 150 7.44 0.96 25.27
CA THR A 150 8.46 1.77 25.97
C THR A 150 7.84 2.97 26.68
N GLY A 151 6.92 3.66 26.03
CA GLY A 151 6.18 4.78 26.61
C GLY A 151 5.02 4.37 27.53
N LYS A 152 4.72 3.06 27.65
CA LYS A 152 3.59 2.52 28.42
C LYS A 152 2.25 3.14 28.02
N LYS A 153 2.03 3.31 26.71
CA LYS A 153 0.83 3.89 26.13
C LYS A 153 0.10 2.87 25.27
N THR A 154 -1.21 2.94 25.30
CA THR A 154 -2.11 2.08 24.52
C THR A 154 -3.20 2.96 23.91
N LYS A 155 -3.52 2.75 22.64
CA LYS A 155 -4.58 3.43 21.90
C LYS A 155 -5.39 2.42 21.10
N ALA A 156 -6.71 2.50 21.21
CA ALA A 156 -7.58 1.84 20.24
C ALA A 156 -7.48 2.56 18.90
N LEU A 157 -7.49 1.80 17.81
CA LEU A 157 -7.63 2.34 16.48
C LEU A 157 -9.12 2.63 16.20
N PRO A 158 -9.44 3.67 15.42
CA PRO A 158 -10.79 3.88 14.96
C PRO A 158 -11.21 2.77 13.98
N GLU A 159 -12.51 2.55 13.86
CA GLU A 159 -13.07 1.69 12.82
C GLU A 159 -12.61 2.15 11.43
N MET A 160 -11.90 1.30 10.72
CA MET A 160 -11.34 1.60 9.40
C MET A 160 -10.92 0.32 8.69
N ASP A 161 -11.14 0.29 7.39
CA ASP A 161 -10.68 -0.76 6.50
C ASP A 161 -9.35 -0.37 5.85
N LEU A 162 -8.34 -1.24 5.97
CA LEU A 162 -7.06 -1.10 5.30
C LEU A 162 -7.04 -2.00 4.06
N PRO A 163 -7.09 -1.45 2.84
CA PRO A 163 -7.15 -2.22 1.60
C PRO A 163 -5.97 -3.18 1.44
N ALA A 164 -6.14 -4.23 0.64
CA ALA A 164 -5.07 -5.15 0.26
C ALA A 164 -3.84 -4.42 -0.27
N GLY A 165 -2.66 -4.70 0.28
CA GLY A 165 -1.41 -4.01 -0.07
C GLY A 165 -1.38 -2.51 0.25
N GLY A 166 -2.40 -1.98 0.93
CA GLY A 166 -2.55 -0.56 1.23
C GLY A 166 -1.71 -0.09 2.42
N TYR A 167 -1.52 1.22 2.48
CA TYR A 167 -0.82 1.92 3.57
C TYR A 167 -1.78 2.84 4.31
N ALA A 168 -1.59 2.97 5.62
CA ALA A 168 -2.32 3.95 6.44
C ALA A 168 -1.41 4.56 7.51
N VAL A 169 -1.56 5.85 7.74
CA VAL A 169 -0.70 6.63 8.65
C VAL A 169 -1.44 6.95 9.94
N LEU A 170 -0.92 6.45 11.07
CA LEU A 170 -1.37 6.80 12.42
C LEU A 170 -0.64 8.06 12.88
N LEU A 171 -1.39 9.07 13.32
CA LEU A 171 -0.86 10.36 13.74
C LEU A 171 -1.78 11.04 14.74
N ASP A 172 -1.34 12.16 15.32
CA ASP A 172 -2.24 12.97 16.13
C ASP A 172 -3.37 13.57 15.28
N GLN A 173 -4.56 13.57 15.80
CA GLN A 173 -5.74 14.10 15.10
C GLN A 173 -5.56 15.57 14.69
N GLU A 174 -4.83 16.37 15.46
CA GLU A 174 -4.58 17.79 15.16
C GLU A 174 -3.63 17.96 13.97
N ASP A 175 -2.83 16.92 13.64
CA ASP A 175 -1.82 16.94 12.57
C ASP A 175 -2.31 16.34 11.23
N ALA A 176 -3.57 15.88 11.16
CA ALA A 176 -4.11 15.20 9.98
C ALA A 176 -4.07 16.02 8.68
N PHE A 177 -3.99 17.35 8.78
CA PHE A 177 -3.87 18.25 7.62
C PHE A 177 -2.47 18.28 6.98
N SER A 178 -1.46 17.71 7.63
CA SER A 178 -0.05 17.76 7.19
C SER A 178 0.27 16.83 6.03
N PHE A 179 -0.66 15.98 5.63
CA PHE A 179 -0.47 14.94 4.60
C PHE A 179 -1.27 15.22 3.33
N PRO A 180 -0.84 14.70 2.17
CA PRO A 180 -1.62 14.76 0.94
C PRO A 180 -3.01 14.13 1.11
N VAL A 181 -4.02 14.68 0.44
CA VAL A 181 -5.43 14.25 0.56
C VAL A 181 -5.64 12.76 0.24
N GLN A 182 -4.80 12.19 -0.61
CA GLN A 182 -4.87 10.77 -1.00
C GLN A 182 -4.25 9.81 0.03
N THR A 183 -3.54 10.31 1.05
CA THR A 183 -2.96 9.48 2.10
C THR A 183 -4.09 8.98 3.00
N LEU A 184 -4.18 7.67 3.21
CA LEU A 184 -5.11 7.10 4.18
C LEU A 184 -4.61 7.42 5.59
N LEU A 185 -5.37 8.22 6.33
CA LEU A 185 -5.00 8.67 7.67
C LEU A 185 -5.84 7.97 8.73
N ILE A 186 -5.19 7.61 9.82
CA ILE A 186 -5.82 7.12 11.07
C ILE A 186 -5.56 8.15 12.16
N PRO A 187 -6.41 9.18 12.29
CA PRO A 187 -6.24 10.22 13.28
C PRO A 187 -6.55 9.68 14.68
N ILE A 188 -5.61 9.81 15.59
CA ILE A 188 -5.71 9.36 16.97
C ILE A 188 -5.77 10.56 17.90
N GLU A 189 -6.83 10.67 18.69
CA GLU A 189 -6.91 11.72 19.71
C GLU A 189 -5.79 11.53 20.75
N LYS A 190 -4.93 12.55 20.89
CA LYS A 190 -3.75 12.51 21.77
C LYS A 190 -2.84 11.32 21.42
N PHE A 191 -2.40 11.26 20.18
CA PHE A 191 -1.42 10.26 19.74
C PHE A 191 -0.22 10.24 20.70
N PRO A 192 0.22 9.06 21.16
CA PRO A 192 1.33 8.99 22.11
C PRO A 192 2.62 9.44 21.43
N ALA A 193 3.26 10.47 21.96
CA ALA A 193 4.56 10.90 21.48
C ALA A 193 5.54 9.71 21.35
N LEU A 194 6.23 9.68 20.23
CA LEU A 194 7.24 8.67 19.94
C LEU A 194 8.56 9.05 20.64
N ASN A 195 9.34 8.05 21.06
CA ASN A 195 10.56 8.32 21.79
C ASN A 195 11.73 8.51 20.84
N ASP A 196 12.38 9.68 20.86
CA ASP A 196 13.58 10.00 20.06
C ASP A 196 14.74 9.01 20.25
N LYS A 197 14.78 8.30 21.36
CA LYS A 197 15.85 7.33 21.68
C LYS A 197 15.54 5.91 21.26
N GLY A 198 14.41 5.72 20.56
CA GLY A 198 13.90 4.40 20.17
C GLY A 198 12.80 3.89 21.10
N ALA A 199 11.97 3.02 20.56
CA ALA A 199 10.88 2.37 21.30
C ALA A 199 10.52 1.02 20.72
N VAL A 200 9.81 0.21 21.52
CA VAL A 200 9.11 -1.00 21.08
C VAL A 200 7.65 -0.65 20.87
N LEU A 201 7.16 -0.97 19.67
CA LEU A 201 5.78 -0.73 19.23
C LEU A 201 5.10 -2.07 18.94
N GLN A 202 3.81 -2.16 19.18
CA GLN A 202 3.02 -3.35 18.93
C GLN A 202 1.67 -3.01 18.31
N LEU A 203 1.19 -3.92 17.45
CA LEU A 203 -0.19 -3.97 16.99
C LEU A 203 -0.86 -5.23 17.51
N TRP A 204 -2.11 -5.11 17.92
CA TRP A 204 -2.95 -6.18 18.42
C TRP A 204 -4.31 -6.11 17.72
N ASP A 205 -4.84 -7.24 17.28
CA ASP A 205 -6.17 -7.31 16.67
C ASP A 205 -7.30 -7.25 17.72
N ALA A 206 -8.54 -7.25 17.24
CA ALA A 206 -9.73 -7.20 18.07
C ALA A 206 -9.89 -8.45 18.95
N ALA A 207 -9.40 -9.61 18.52
CA ALA A 207 -9.41 -10.85 19.28
C ALA A 207 -8.33 -10.88 20.37
N GLY A 208 -7.46 -9.88 20.44
CA GLY A 208 -6.36 -9.80 21.40
C GLY A 208 -5.11 -10.59 20.97
N GLY A 209 -5.01 -10.94 19.70
CA GLY A 209 -3.81 -11.50 19.08
C GLY A 209 -2.76 -10.42 18.81
N LYS A 210 -1.49 -10.71 19.09
CA LYS A 210 -0.39 -9.81 18.72
C LYS A 210 -0.05 -10.01 17.24
N ILE A 211 -0.31 -8.99 16.41
CA ILE A 211 -0.10 -9.03 14.99
C ILE A 211 1.32 -8.63 14.60
N GLU A 212 1.86 -7.60 15.28
CA GLU A 212 3.19 -7.09 14.98
C GLU A 212 3.88 -6.60 16.27
N GLU A 213 5.19 -6.74 16.31
CA GLU A 213 6.07 -6.10 17.29
C GLU A 213 7.36 -5.66 16.62
N VAL A 214 7.69 -4.40 16.72
CA VAL A 214 8.92 -3.83 16.17
C VAL A 214 9.63 -2.96 17.18
N ALA A 215 10.95 -2.87 17.03
CA ALA A 215 11.77 -1.90 17.73
C ALA A 215 12.44 -0.99 16.70
N TYR A 216 12.32 0.32 16.87
CA TYR A 216 13.15 1.27 16.15
C TYR A 216 14.21 1.87 17.08
N GLU A 217 15.33 2.28 16.50
CA GLU A 217 16.47 2.83 17.23
C GLU A 217 16.35 4.36 17.39
N ALA A 218 17.43 5.01 17.82
CA ALA A 218 17.45 6.47 18.00
C ALA A 218 17.10 7.20 16.69
N ALA A 219 16.14 8.11 16.78
CA ALA A 219 15.62 8.85 15.64
C ALA A 219 16.58 9.95 15.18
N THR A 220 16.70 10.09 13.86
CA THR A 220 17.38 11.21 13.21
C THR A 220 16.34 12.31 12.92
N SER A 221 16.69 13.56 13.18
CA SER A 221 15.75 14.68 12.96
C SER A 221 15.38 14.82 11.49
N GLY A 222 14.08 14.78 11.21
CA GLY A 222 13.53 14.94 9.87
C GLY A 222 13.66 13.71 8.98
N VAL A 223 14.05 12.54 9.54
CA VAL A 223 14.22 11.30 8.78
C VAL A 223 13.53 10.16 9.51
N SER A 224 12.66 9.44 8.81
CA SER A 224 11.96 8.28 9.34
C SER A 224 12.83 7.02 9.35
N TRP A 225 12.41 6.05 10.16
CA TRP A 225 12.83 4.66 10.04
C TRP A 225 11.86 3.93 9.13
N GLU A 226 12.36 3.26 8.11
CA GLU A 226 11.61 2.48 7.13
C GLU A 226 11.95 1.00 7.19
N ARG A 227 10.94 0.16 6.97
CA ARG A 227 11.12 -1.30 6.87
C ARG A 227 11.66 -1.66 5.50
N GLY A 228 12.82 -2.27 5.42
CA GLY A 228 13.40 -2.86 4.22
C GLY A 228 13.29 -4.39 4.20
N THR A 229 13.77 -4.99 3.13
CA THR A 229 13.82 -6.46 2.96
C THR A 229 14.79 -7.14 3.93
N SER A 230 15.86 -6.46 4.32
CA SER A 230 16.92 -6.97 5.21
C SER A 230 16.87 -6.36 6.63
N GLY A 231 15.86 -5.57 6.94
CA GLY A 231 15.70 -4.92 8.25
C GLY A 231 15.30 -3.45 8.12
N TRP A 232 15.39 -2.72 9.23
CA TRP A 232 15.06 -1.31 9.28
C TRP A 232 16.24 -0.44 8.85
N HIS A 233 15.97 0.63 8.13
CA HIS A 233 16.92 1.63 7.70
C HIS A 233 16.35 3.04 7.81
N LEU A 234 17.20 4.05 7.80
CA LEU A 234 16.75 5.44 7.68
C LEU A 234 16.27 5.71 6.26
N SER A 235 15.20 6.48 6.12
CA SER A 235 14.69 6.90 4.82
C SER A 235 15.78 7.59 3.98
N THR A 236 15.84 7.23 2.71
CA THR A 236 16.68 7.91 1.71
C THR A 236 15.86 8.88 0.85
N ASP A 237 14.55 9.01 1.11
CA ASP A 237 13.69 9.98 0.42
C ASP A 237 14.10 11.43 0.81
N PRO A 238 14.26 12.34 -0.15
CA PRO A 238 14.62 13.74 0.14
C PRO A 238 13.62 14.50 1.03
N ARG A 239 12.39 13.99 1.15
CA ARG A 239 11.37 14.54 2.06
C ARG A 239 11.54 14.05 3.50
N GLY A 240 12.42 13.06 3.73
CA GLY A 240 12.69 12.47 5.02
C GLY A 240 11.81 11.28 5.38
N GLY A 241 10.90 10.86 4.49
CA GLY A 241 10.00 9.72 4.67
C GLY A 241 9.08 9.54 3.48
N THR A 242 8.38 8.40 3.44
CA THR A 242 7.52 7.98 2.32
C THR A 242 6.06 7.68 2.72
N PRO A 243 5.42 8.48 3.59
CA PRO A 243 4.10 8.16 4.13
C PRO A 243 3.05 8.01 3.03
N GLY A 244 2.33 6.89 3.05
CA GLY A 244 1.31 6.51 2.06
C GLY A 244 1.89 5.86 0.80
N ALA A 245 3.18 5.51 0.78
CA ALA A 245 3.84 4.97 -0.39
C ALA A 245 4.84 3.85 -0.03
N VAL A 246 5.40 3.23 -1.05
CA VAL A 246 6.49 2.24 -0.88
C VAL A 246 7.72 2.93 -0.28
N ASN A 247 8.32 2.28 0.71
CA ASN A 247 9.53 2.76 1.39
C ASN A 247 10.68 2.99 0.41
N SER A 248 11.54 3.96 0.74
CA SER A 248 12.77 4.21 0.00
C SER A 248 13.73 3.01 0.13
N SER A 249 14.54 2.77 -0.90
CA SER A 249 15.51 1.69 -0.87
C SER A 249 16.93 2.24 -0.69
N PRO A 250 17.68 1.80 0.31
CA PRO A 250 19.09 2.19 0.44
C PRO A 250 19.96 1.64 -0.70
N ASP A 251 19.47 0.60 -1.41
CA ASP A 251 20.21 -0.07 -2.49
C ASP A 251 19.96 0.55 -3.89
N LYS A 252 19.18 1.62 -4.00
CA LYS A 252 19.18 2.41 -5.22
C LYS A 252 20.49 3.20 -5.26
N GLU A 253 21.51 2.62 -5.90
CA GLU A 253 22.59 3.44 -6.47
C GLU A 253 21.89 4.50 -7.32
N GLU A 254 22.06 5.77 -6.99
CA GLU A 254 21.74 6.85 -7.93
C GLU A 254 22.50 6.51 -9.20
N ASP A 255 21.80 6.31 -10.31
CA ASP A 255 22.44 6.25 -11.62
C ASP A 255 23.41 7.44 -11.68
N PRO A 256 24.70 7.22 -11.93
CA PRO A 256 25.65 8.33 -11.99
C PRO A 256 25.10 9.38 -12.92
N PRO A 257 25.17 10.68 -12.55
CA PRO A 257 24.60 11.75 -13.33
C PRO A 257 25.03 11.56 -14.77
N VAL A 258 24.06 11.45 -15.67
CA VAL A 258 24.31 11.30 -17.11
C VAL A 258 25.17 12.48 -17.53
N ASP A 259 26.42 12.22 -17.82
CA ASP A 259 27.34 13.23 -18.35
C ASP A 259 26.78 13.68 -19.70
N PRO A 260 26.25 14.92 -19.82
CA PRO A 260 25.63 15.38 -21.05
C PRO A 260 26.65 15.51 -22.23
N ASP A 261 27.94 15.42 -21.94
CA ASP A 261 29.03 15.51 -22.90
C ASP A 261 29.64 14.12 -23.23
N ARG A 262 29.09 13.02 -22.69
CA ARG A 262 29.55 11.68 -23.04
C ARG A 262 28.94 11.27 -24.38
N PRO A 263 29.76 11.14 -25.46
CA PRO A 263 29.26 10.66 -26.75
C PRO A 263 28.71 9.23 -26.57
N ASP A 264 27.52 8.96 -27.13
CA ASP A 264 26.95 7.63 -27.24
C ASP A 264 27.97 6.65 -27.79
N VAL A 265 28.52 5.80 -26.94
CA VAL A 265 29.33 4.68 -27.41
C VAL A 265 28.33 3.61 -27.84
N PRO A 266 28.25 3.23 -29.11
CA PRO A 266 27.37 2.16 -29.55
C PRO A 266 27.76 0.89 -28.85
N ASP A 267 26.73 0.15 -28.35
CA ASP A 267 26.89 -1.19 -27.76
C ASP A 267 27.79 -2.04 -28.64
N ASN A 268 28.90 -2.46 -28.07
CA ASN A 268 29.79 -3.40 -28.76
C ASN A 268 29.15 -4.81 -28.62
N PRO A 269 28.67 -5.44 -29.72
CA PRO A 269 28.01 -6.73 -29.67
C PRO A 269 28.91 -7.90 -29.28
N ASP A 270 30.21 -7.65 -29.03
CA ASP A 270 31.25 -8.65 -28.76
C ASP A 270 31.82 -8.58 -27.34
N ASP A 271 31.15 -7.97 -26.35
CA ASP A 271 31.62 -7.98 -24.96
C ASP A 271 31.06 -9.22 -24.21
N PRO A 272 31.93 -10.19 -23.86
CA PRO A 272 31.51 -11.44 -23.21
C PRO A 272 31.58 -11.34 -21.68
N ASN A 273 30.85 -10.41 -21.02
CA ASN A 273 30.65 -10.45 -19.56
C ASN A 273 29.19 -10.48 -19.19
#